data_6e74bd6b298ddfc29c13b4a80e6b9c72
#
_entry.id   6e74bd6b298ddfc29c13b4a80e6b9c72
#
_cell.length_a   1.000
_cell.length_b   1.000
_cell.length_c   1.000
_cell.angle_alpha   90.00
_cell.angle_beta   90.00
_cell.angle_gamma   90.00
#
_symmetry.space_group_name_H-M   'P 1'
#
loop_
_entity.id
_entity.type
_entity.pdbx_description
1 polymer ?
#
loop_
_entity_poly.entity_id
_entity_poly.type
_entity_poly.pdbx_seq_one_letter_code
_entity_poly.pdbx_strand_id
1 'polypeptide(L)'
;MEKREKNMKYNCPYDKKCGGCNLLKHDYAEQLKIKNAALAKLLAPYGRLTEVLGMDEPLHYRNKVHAVFTTDRKGNVISGVYEEGTHKVVAVDNCLIENEKADEIIATIRKLIPSFKLKVYDEDRRTGLFRLRRRPDGHLGHHLGSWAPRARPQQL
;
A
#
# COMPACT_ATOMS: atom_id res chain seq x y z
N MET A 1 -22.96 -26.24 0.73
CA MET A 1 -21.81 -25.33 0.51
C MET A 1 -20.86 -25.54 1.64
N GLU A 2 -19.76 -26.25 1.38
CA GLU A 2 -18.71 -26.56 2.34
C GLU A 2 -18.08 -25.26 2.85
N LYS A 3 -18.02 -25.10 4.17
CA LYS A 3 -17.24 -24.03 4.81
C LYS A 3 -15.76 -24.31 4.51
N ARG A 4 -15.22 -23.68 3.45
CA ARG A 4 -13.80 -23.67 3.21
C ARG A 4 -13.09 -23.23 4.48
N GLU A 5 -12.17 -24.06 4.93
CA GLU A 5 -11.48 -23.95 6.20
C GLU A 5 -10.82 -22.57 6.33
N LYS A 6 -11.36 -21.76 7.24
CA LYS A 6 -10.83 -20.41 7.59
C LYS A 6 -9.47 -20.48 8.34
N ASN A 7 -8.83 -21.63 8.38
CA ASN A 7 -7.56 -21.87 9.08
C ASN A 7 -6.32 -21.67 8.20
N MET A 8 -6.43 -20.94 7.09
CA MET A 8 -5.30 -20.72 6.19
C MET A 8 -4.41 -19.60 6.73
N LYS A 9 -3.16 -19.93 7.04
CA LYS A 9 -2.11 -18.99 7.38
C LYS A 9 -1.44 -18.52 6.11
N TYR A 10 -1.46 -17.21 5.88
CA TYR A 10 -0.84 -16.60 4.70
C TYR A 10 0.63 -16.30 4.97
N ASN A 11 1.50 -16.69 4.04
CA ASN A 11 2.93 -16.40 4.13
C ASN A 11 3.29 -15.28 3.13
N CYS A 12 3.47 -14.06 3.64
CA CYS A 12 3.89 -12.93 2.84
C CYS A 12 5.42 -12.75 2.91
N PRO A 13 6.13 -12.71 1.78
CA PRO A 13 7.58 -12.54 1.79
C PRO A 13 8.02 -11.17 2.32
N TYR A 14 7.11 -10.20 2.38
CA TYR A 14 7.37 -8.83 2.80
C TYR A 14 6.99 -8.55 4.26
N ASP A 15 6.36 -9.49 4.97
CA ASP A 15 5.77 -9.31 6.31
C ASP A 15 6.73 -8.68 7.34
N LYS A 16 8.01 -9.05 7.28
CA LYS A 16 9.02 -8.55 8.23
C LYS A 16 9.42 -7.08 8.04
N LYS A 17 9.12 -6.49 6.88
CA LYS A 17 9.56 -5.13 6.50
C LYS A 17 8.40 -4.22 6.13
N CYS A 18 7.35 -4.78 5.56
CA CYS A 18 6.17 -4.05 5.15
C CYS A 18 5.22 -3.91 6.33
N GLY A 19 4.96 -2.69 6.80
CA GLY A 19 3.98 -2.38 7.85
C GLY A 19 2.51 -2.44 7.41
N GLY A 20 2.21 -3.01 6.24
CA GLY A 20 0.86 -2.99 5.68
C GLY A 20 -0.16 -3.92 6.34
N CYS A 21 0.29 -4.94 7.07
CA CYS A 21 -0.56 -5.99 7.64
C CYS A 21 -0.18 -6.29 9.09
N ASN A 22 -1.08 -5.98 10.03
CA ASN A 22 -0.80 -6.16 11.47
C ASN A 22 -1.11 -7.57 11.99
N LEU A 23 -2.01 -8.31 11.33
CA LEU A 23 -2.52 -9.59 11.80
C LEU A 23 -2.17 -10.77 10.89
N LEU A 24 -1.27 -10.61 9.94
CA LEU A 24 -0.97 -11.64 8.93
C LEU A 24 -0.35 -12.92 9.54
N LYS A 25 0.24 -12.81 10.74
CA LYS A 25 0.82 -13.94 11.48
C LYS A 25 -0.24 -14.93 11.99
N HIS A 26 -1.48 -14.47 12.12
CA HIS A 26 -2.62 -15.24 12.58
C HIS A 26 -3.41 -15.82 11.40
N ASP A 27 -4.00 -16.99 11.58
CA ASP A 27 -4.98 -17.46 10.62
C ASP A 27 -6.22 -16.54 10.58
N TYR A 28 -7.00 -16.63 9.52
CA TYR A 28 -8.09 -15.68 9.32
C TYR A 28 -9.19 -15.79 10.39
N ALA A 29 -9.45 -16.98 10.92
CA ALA A 29 -10.41 -17.17 12.00
C ALA A 29 -9.93 -16.50 13.29
N GLU A 30 -8.64 -16.59 13.59
CA GLU A 30 -8.03 -15.91 14.73
C GLU A 30 -8.03 -14.39 14.54
N GLN A 31 -7.73 -13.88 13.34
CA GLN A 31 -7.85 -12.46 13.02
C GLN A 31 -9.26 -11.92 13.31
N LEU A 32 -10.30 -12.66 12.94
CA LEU A 32 -11.69 -12.28 13.22
C LEU A 32 -11.98 -12.28 14.73
N LYS A 33 -11.49 -13.25 15.48
CA LYS A 33 -11.62 -13.26 16.95
C LYS A 33 -10.96 -12.06 17.61
N ILE A 34 -9.72 -11.73 17.19
CA ILE A 34 -8.99 -10.56 17.70
C ILE A 34 -9.78 -9.28 17.41
N LYS A 35 -10.25 -9.10 16.17
CA LYS A 35 -11.05 -7.95 15.77
C LYS A 35 -12.37 -7.86 16.52
N ASN A 36 -13.07 -9.00 16.71
CA ASN A 36 -14.31 -9.06 17.44
C ASN A 36 -14.12 -8.65 18.91
N ALA A 37 -13.09 -9.15 19.57
CA ALA A 37 -12.77 -8.81 20.96
C ALA A 37 -12.46 -7.30 21.10
N ALA A 38 -11.66 -6.74 20.19
CA ALA A 38 -11.33 -5.32 20.19
C ALA A 38 -12.56 -4.44 19.97
N LEU A 39 -13.42 -4.78 19.00
CA LEU A 39 -14.64 -4.06 18.71
C LEU A 39 -15.68 -4.19 19.84
N ALA A 40 -15.83 -5.37 20.44
CA ALA A 40 -16.73 -5.57 21.57
C ALA A 40 -16.35 -4.67 22.75
N LYS A 41 -15.04 -4.55 23.04
CA LYS A 41 -14.54 -3.64 24.08
C LYS A 41 -14.80 -2.16 23.74
N LEU A 42 -14.58 -1.76 22.50
CA LEU A 42 -14.77 -0.39 22.05
C LEU A 42 -16.25 0.02 22.07
N LEU A 43 -17.14 -0.87 21.66
CA LEU A 43 -18.57 -0.61 21.53
C LEU A 43 -19.38 -0.88 22.82
N ALA A 44 -18.78 -1.45 23.86
CA ALA A 44 -19.46 -1.77 25.11
C ALA A 44 -20.30 -0.62 25.71
N PRO A 45 -19.89 0.66 25.67
CA PRO A 45 -20.69 1.78 26.15
C PRO A 45 -21.92 2.07 25.28
N TYR A 46 -21.97 1.62 24.05
CA TYR A 46 -23.00 1.93 23.06
C TYR A 46 -23.96 0.77 22.78
N GLY A 47 -23.55 -0.44 23.11
CA GLY A 47 -24.37 -1.63 22.89
C GLY A 47 -23.56 -2.91 22.77
N ARG A 48 -24.27 -4.02 22.57
CA ARG A 48 -23.65 -5.34 22.41
C ARG A 48 -23.33 -5.61 20.95
N LEU A 49 -22.05 -5.91 20.66
CA LEU A 49 -21.65 -6.45 19.37
C LEU A 49 -22.12 -7.92 19.28
N THR A 50 -22.83 -8.28 18.21
CA THR A 50 -23.24 -9.66 17.96
C THR A 50 -22.09 -10.47 17.38
N GLU A 51 -21.59 -10.05 16.22
CA GLU A 51 -20.44 -10.69 15.57
C GLU A 51 -19.77 -9.76 14.56
N VAL A 52 -18.55 -10.09 14.17
CA VAL A 52 -17.83 -9.50 13.05
C VAL A 52 -17.98 -10.42 11.84
N LEU A 53 -18.60 -9.93 10.78
CA LEU A 53 -18.72 -10.66 9.54
C LEU A 53 -17.37 -10.72 8.83
N GLY A 54 -16.91 -11.91 8.53
CA GLY A 54 -15.71 -12.15 7.76
C GLY A 54 -15.99 -12.20 6.26
N MET A 55 -14.93 -12.00 5.47
CA MET A 55 -14.93 -12.22 4.02
C MET A 55 -14.79 -13.71 3.73
N ASP A 56 -15.38 -14.18 2.65
CA ASP A 56 -15.17 -15.55 2.17
C ASP A 56 -13.74 -15.73 1.63
N GLU A 57 -13.22 -14.72 0.94
CA GLU A 57 -11.85 -14.68 0.42
C GLU A 57 -11.14 -13.40 0.91
N PRO A 58 -10.32 -13.46 1.97
CA PRO A 58 -9.67 -12.29 2.55
C PRO A 58 -8.34 -11.91 1.87
N LEU A 59 -8.22 -12.19 0.58
CA LEU A 59 -7.09 -11.82 -0.27
C LEU A 59 -7.55 -10.82 -1.34
N HIS A 60 -6.61 -10.05 -1.88
CA HIS A 60 -6.79 -9.14 -3.02
C HIS A 60 -7.99 -8.18 -2.92
N TYR A 61 -8.45 -7.89 -1.70
CA TYR A 61 -9.64 -7.08 -1.43
C TYR A 61 -9.38 -5.56 -1.45
N ARG A 62 -8.10 -5.14 -1.38
CA ARG A 62 -7.74 -3.73 -1.30
C ARG A 62 -7.70 -3.10 -2.68
N ASN A 63 -8.72 -2.28 -2.99
CA ASN A 63 -8.82 -1.56 -4.26
C ASN A 63 -8.07 -0.23 -4.26
N LYS A 64 -7.89 0.40 -3.09
CA LYS A 64 -7.11 1.63 -2.95
C LYS A 64 -5.68 1.28 -2.60
N VAL A 65 -4.80 1.32 -3.59
CA VAL A 65 -3.40 0.93 -3.51
C VAL A 65 -2.50 2.16 -3.54
N HIS A 66 -1.42 2.12 -2.79
CA HIS A 66 -0.39 3.16 -2.76
C HIS A 66 0.96 2.55 -3.13
N ALA A 67 1.50 2.95 -4.27
CA ALA A 67 2.82 2.54 -4.69
C ALA A 67 3.79 3.72 -4.69
N VAL A 68 4.91 3.56 -4.02
CA VAL A 68 6.05 4.48 -4.07
C VAL A 68 7.01 3.99 -5.15
N PHE A 69 7.42 4.88 -6.04
CA PHE A 69 8.49 4.60 -7.01
C PHE A 69 9.79 5.24 -6.53
N THR A 70 10.87 4.48 -6.56
CA THR A 70 12.21 4.96 -6.23
C THR A 70 13.24 4.21 -7.07
N THR A 71 14.53 4.55 -6.90
CA THR A 71 15.64 3.82 -7.51
C THR A 71 16.39 3.03 -6.46
N ASP A 72 16.78 1.80 -6.79
CA ASP A 72 17.68 0.99 -5.97
C ASP A 72 19.12 1.51 -6.05
N ARG A 73 20.03 0.91 -5.28
CA ARG A 73 21.47 1.26 -5.28
C ARG A 73 22.16 1.04 -6.63
N LYS A 74 21.56 0.24 -7.51
CA LYS A 74 22.07 -0.05 -8.87
C LYS A 74 21.47 0.89 -9.93
N GLY A 75 20.55 1.80 -9.52
CA GLY A 75 19.86 2.72 -10.41
C GLY A 75 18.61 2.15 -11.08
N ASN A 76 18.18 0.94 -10.74
CA ASN A 76 16.95 0.37 -11.27
C ASN A 76 15.73 0.98 -10.60
N VAL A 77 14.68 1.23 -11.37
CA VAL A 77 13.40 1.68 -10.82
C VAL A 77 12.71 0.54 -10.10
N ILE A 78 12.40 0.74 -8.84
CA ILE A 78 11.61 -0.18 -8.02
C ILE A 78 10.31 0.50 -7.58
N SER A 79 9.29 -0.29 -7.28
CA SER A 79 8.03 0.17 -6.71
C SER A 79 7.65 -0.66 -5.51
N GLY A 80 6.97 -0.06 -4.55
CA GLY A 80 6.54 -0.75 -3.34
C GLY A 80 5.98 0.19 -2.30
N VAL A 81 6.17 -0.14 -1.04
CA VAL A 81 5.66 0.62 0.10
C VAL A 81 6.81 1.04 1.02
N TYR A 82 6.60 2.06 1.83
CA TYR A 82 7.58 2.40 2.85
C TYR A 82 7.66 1.32 3.94
N GLU A 83 8.87 0.98 4.35
CA GLU A 83 9.13 0.21 5.56
C GLU A 83 8.59 1.00 6.77
N GLU A 84 7.90 0.31 7.69
CA GLU A 84 7.26 0.95 8.84
C GLU A 84 8.23 1.85 9.62
N GLY A 85 7.81 3.09 9.88
CA GLY A 85 8.61 4.07 10.61
C GLY A 85 9.85 4.60 9.87
N THR A 86 10.02 4.29 8.59
CA THR A 86 11.17 4.73 7.79
C THR A 86 10.77 5.35 6.45
N HIS A 87 11.76 5.94 5.75
CA HIS A 87 11.62 6.39 4.36
C HIS A 87 12.20 5.38 3.35
N LYS A 88 12.57 4.17 3.80
CA LYS A 88 13.05 3.12 2.90
C LYS A 88 11.88 2.47 2.20
N VAL A 89 12.03 2.23 0.90
CA VAL A 89 11.01 1.53 0.11
C VAL A 89 11.31 0.03 0.11
N VAL A 90 10.34 -0.75 0.56
CA VAL A 90 10.31 -2.20 0.39
C VAL A 90 9.76 -2.48 -0.99
N ALA A 91 10.57 -3.06 -1.88
CA ALA A 91 10.09 -3.45 -3.20
C ALA A 91 9.04 -4.56 -3.07
N VAL A 92 7.86 -4.32 -3.63
CA VAL A 92 6.74 -5.26 -3.64
C VAL A 92 6.30 -5.46 -5.07
N ASP A 93 6.30 -6.71 -5.52
CA ASP A 93 5.85 -7.07 -6.87
C ASP A 93 4.42 -7.59 -6.86
N ASN A 94 4.07 -8.40 -5.86
CA ASN A 94 2.73 -8.94 -5.67
C ASN A 94 2.36 -8.85 -4.20
N CYS A 95 1.25 -8.20 -3.91
CA CYS A 95 0.74 -8.05 -2.56
C CYS A 95 -0.45 -8.98 -2.33
N LEU A 96 -0.46 -9.73 -1.24
CA LEU A 96 -1.54 -10.67 -0.93
C LEU A 96 -2.91 -9.99 -0.70
N ILE A 97 -2.91 -8.71 -0.33
CA ILE A 97 -4.16 -7.99 0.00
C ILE A 97 -4.55 -6.95 -1.04
N GLU A 98 -3.61 -6.49 -1.87
CA GLU A 98 -3.88 -5.52 -2.93
C GLU A 98 -4.53 -6.21 -4.14
N ASN A 99 -5.35 -5.46 -4.86
CA ASN A 99 -5.97 -5.95 -6.08
C ASN A 99 -4.89 -6.30 -7.12
N GLU A 100 -4.92 -7.52 -7.66
CA GLU A 100 -3.93 -8.03 -8.62
C GLU A 100 -3.77 -7.12 -9.85
N LYS A 101 -4.90 -6.56 -10.33
CA LYS A 101 -4.89 -5.60 -11.44
C LYS A 101 -4.09 -4.34 -11.12
N ALA A 102 -4.12 -3.89 -9.86
CA ALA A 102 -3.32 -2.75 -9.42
C ALA A 102 -1.83 -3.09 -9.42
N ASP A 103 -1.45 -4.28 -8.97
CA ASP A 103 -0.06 -4.75 -9.01
C ASP A 103 0.46 -4.84 -10.47
N GLU A 104 -0.35 -5.36 -11.41
CA GLU A 104 -0.02 -5.38 -12.84
C GLU A 104 0.20 -3.97 -13.42
N ILE A 105 -0.67 -3.02 -13.07
CA ILE A 105 -0.56 -1.62 -13.51
C ILE A 105 0.71 -0.98 -12.95
N ILE A 106 1.00 -1.19 -11.66
CA ILE A 106 2.20 -0.67 -11.00
C ILE A 106 3.46 -1.24 -11.66
N ALA A 107 3.48 -2.55 -11.91
CA ALA A 107 4.59 -3.20 -12.60
C ALA A 107 4.79 -2.65 -14.03
N THR A 108 3.70 -2.36 -14.74
CA THR A 108 3.74 -1.75 -16.08
C THR A 108 4.31 -0.35 -16.01
N ILE A 109 3.83 0.51 -15.10
CA ILE A 109 4.36 1.86 -14.90
C ILE A 109 5.84 1.82 -14.58
N ARG A 110 6.28 0.90 -13.70
CA ARG A 110 7.68 0.72 -13.34
C ARG A 110 8.57 0.43 -14.55
N LYS A 111 8.09 -0.38 -15.51
CA LYS A 111 8.79 -0.67 -16.77
C LYS A 111 8.81 0.53 -17.73
N LEU A 112 7.75 1.31 -17.74
CA LEU A 112 7.63 2.46 -18.63
C LEU A 112 8.51 3.65 -18.22
N ILE A 113 8.72 3.87 -16.92
CA ILE A 113 9.53 4.98 -16.41
C ILE A 113 10.90 5.07 -17.09
N PRO A 114 11.74 4.01 -17.12
CA PRO A 114 13.03 4.09 -17.81
C PRO A 114 12.90 4.11 -19.33
N SER A 115 11.92 3.45 -19.95
CA SER A 115 11.72 3.45 -21.40
C SER A 115 11.38 4.84 -21.95
N PHE A 116 10.67 5.66 -21.16
CA PHE A 116 10.42 7.06 -21.48
C PHE A 116 11.52 8.02 -20.95
N LYS A 117 12.63 7.48 -20.43
CA LYS A 117 13.72 8.28 -19.82
C LYS A 117 13.24 9.22 -18.71
N LEU A 118 12.16 8.84 -18.01
CA LEU A 118 11.63 9.61 -16.89
C LEU A 118 12.50 9.37 -15.66
N LYS A 119 12.74 10.44 -14.88
CA LYS A 119 13.44 10.34 -13.59
C LYS A 119 12.41 10.23 -12.47
N VAL A 120 12.60 9.22 -11.61
CA VAL A 120 11.86 9.13 -10.35
C VAL A 120 12.27 10.28 -9.45
N TYR A 121 11.33 10.80 -8.67
CA TYR A 121 11.59 11.92 -7.77
C TYR A 121 12.50 11.49 -6.62
N ASP A 122 13.58 12.25 -6.44
CA ASP A 122 14.52 12.15 -5.34
C ASP A 122 14.17 13.24 -4.32
N GLU A 123 13.77 12.84 -3.11
CA GLU A 123 13.36 13.78 -2.05
C GLU A 123 14.53 14.58 -1.50
N ASP A 124 15.73 14.00 -1.44
CA ASP A 124 16.94 14.65 -0.91
C ASP A 124 17.42 15.73 -1.89
N ARG A 125 17.43 15.42 -3.17
CA ARG A 125 17.86 16.33 -4.23
C ARG A 125 16.75 17.25 -4.74
N ARG A 126 15.48 16.96 -4.38
CA ARG A 126 14.28 17.66 -4.86
C ARG A 126 14.18 17.71 -6.38
N THR A 127 14.62 16.65 -7.07
CA THR A 127 14.64 16.52 -8.52
C THR A 127 13.89 15.28 -8.98
N GLY A 128 13.36 15.30 -10.19
CA GLY A 128 12.60 14.18 -10.75
C GLY A 128 11.15 14.54 -11.04
N LEU A 129 10.50 13.73 -11.87
CA LEU A 129 9.13 13.96 -12.35
C LEU A 129 8.10 13.13 -11.58
N PHE A 130 8.39 11.86 -11.35
CA PHE A 130 7.48 10.93 -10.69
C PHE A 130 7.59 11.06 -9.17
N ARG A 131 6.58 11.68 -8.55
CA ARG A 131 6.49 11.87 -7.10
C ARG A 131 5.17 11.36 -6.57
N LEU A 132 5.21 10.49 -5.55
CA LEU A 132 4.07 10.30 -4.68
C LEU A 132 4.03 11.49 -3.70
N ARG A 133 3.01 12.33 -3.77
CA ARG A 133 2.90 13.49 -2.88
C ARG A 133 2.13 13.10 -1.61
N ARG A 134 2.81 13.13 -0.47
CA ARG A 134 2.15 13.15 0.83
C ARG A 134 1.56 14.55 1.05
N ARG A 135 0.26 14.66 1.32
CA ARG A 135 -0.32 15.94 1.72
C ARG A 135 0.15 16.31 3.13
N PRO A 136 0.34 17.60 3.45
CA PRO A 136 0.75 18.05 4.78
C PRO A 136 -0.26 17.68 5.89
N ASP A 137 -1.52 17.42 5.52
CA ASP A 137 -2.63 17.06 6.41
C ASP A 137 -2.67 15.55 6.78
N GLY A 138 -1.66 14.78 6.40
CA GLY A 138 -1.58 13.35 6.71
C GLY A 138 -2.50 12.46 5.86
N HIS A 139 -3.34 13.03 5.00
CA HIS A 139 -4.19 12.28 4.10
C HIS A 139 -3.44 11.96 2.81
N LEU A 140 -3.33 10.66 2.50
CA LEU A 140 -2.81 10.16 1.23
C LEU A 140 -3.86 10.43 0.14
N GLY A 141 -3.75 11.58 -0.51
CA GLY A 141 -4.58 11.91 -1.65
C GLY A 141 -4.00 11.32 -2.93
N HIS A 142 -4.82 10.54 -3.64
CA HIS A 142 -4.52 10.14 -5.01
C HIS A 142 -4.57 11.36 -5.92
N HIS A 143 -3.43 11.78 -6.40
CA HIS A 143 -3.36 12.53 -7.63
C HIS A 143 -2.31 11.87 -8.51
N LEU A 144 -2.77 11.22 -9.57
CA LEU A 144 -2.07 11.32 -10.84
C LEU A 144 -1.91 12.82 -11.04
N GLY A 145 -0.69 13.33 -10.86
CA GLY A 145 -0.44 14.76 -10.82
C GLY A 145 -1.07 15.43 -12.02
N SER A 146 -1.98 16.36 -11.76
CA SER A 146 -2.33 17.34 -12.77
C SER A 146 -1.05 18.08 -13.09
N TRP A 147 -0.50 17.78 -14.25
CA TRP A 147 0.64 18.47 -14.82
C TRP A 147 0.16 19.86 -15.26
N ALA A 148 0.36 20.84 -14.41
CA ALA A 148 0.33 22.24 -14.82
C ALA A 148 1.77 22.74 -14.81
N PRO A 149 2.34 23.13 -15.96
CA PRO A 149 3.63 23.77 -15.99
C PRO A 149 3.53 25.09 -15.20
N ARG A 150 4.35 25.23 -14.15
CA ARG A 150 4.50 26.54 -13.52
C ARG A 150 5.08 27.50 -14.56
N ALA A 151 4.30 28.47 -14.94
CA ALA A 151 4.78 29.62 -15.68
C ALA A 151 5.99 30.22 -14.93
N ARG A 152 7.09 30.41 -15.63
CA ARG A 152 8.23 31.16 -15.08
C ARG A 152 7.73 32.58 -14.79
N PRO A 153 8.08 33.18 -13.65
CA PRO A 153 7.86 34.60 -13.47
C PRO A 153 8.67 35.34 -14.54
N GLN A 154 7.99 36.13 -15.34
CA GLN A 154 8.66 37.08 -16.23
C GLN A 154 9.37 38.10 -15.35
N GLN A 155 10.68 38.17 -15.48
CA GLN A 155 11.47 39.27 -14.93
C GLN A 155 11.10 40.53 -15.76
N LEU A 156 10.58 41.52 -15.07
CA LEU A 156 10.58 42.91 -15.49
C LEU A 156 11.93 43.53 -15.14
#